data_42d3c7484dca6ceb0a9ddcc1919b7509
#
_entry.id   42d3c7484dca6ceb0a9ddcc1919b7509
#
_cell.length_a   1.000
_cell.length_b   1.000
_cell.length_c   1.000
_cell.angle_alpha   90.00
_cell.angle_beta   90.00
_cell.angle_gamma   90.00
#
_symmetry.space_group_name_H-M   'P 1'
#
loop_
_entity.id
_entity.type
_entity.pdbx_description
1 polymer ?
#
loop_
_entity_poly.entity_id
_entity_poly.type
_entity_poly.pdbx_seq_one_letter_code
_entity_poly.pdbx_strand_id
1 'polypeptide(L)'
;GIFEENRLKKKFWIGLVGAVCALGIAVSLLGMAQRPSYIYMVRHGRTYANEQGLLMGGGGNADLTPEAVEQAKTVGQALADVSFGKVYTSTLGRTIDTASYLLEGAGQESVDRQQMEDLDDISWGDAEGYTSQEFMEKNQLDVFPDAFGPVDDADYVSPIHAETKYHFYQRFDNGMQQIIDAIKPGENVLVVAHSSMQFWLEKQFPELEGQDIANLSVTVIKVSHGKMELVEYNRVMY
;
A
#
# COMPACT_ATOMS: atom_id res chain seq x y z
N GLY A 1 21.61 -21.55 61.71
CA GLY A 1 22.46 -22.67 61.35
C GLY A 1 22.65 -22.81 59.87
N ILE A 2 23.55 -23.68 59.46
CA ILE A 2 23.97 -23.92 58.06
C ILE A 2 22.78 -24.16 57.10
N PHE A 3 21.71 -24.79 57.55
CA PHE A 3 20.50 -25.05 56.76
C PHE A 3 19.69 -23.78 56.43
N GLU A 4 19.64 -22.80 57.29
CA GLU A 4 18.96 -21.53 57.05
C GLU A 4 19.75 -20.63 56.07
N GLU A 5 21.07 -20.62 56.20
CA GLU A 5 21.95 -19.87 55.31
C GLU A 5 21.89 -20.42 53.88
N ASN A 6 21.87 -21.73 53.69
CA ASN A 6 21.71 -22.36 52.37
C ASN A 6 20.33 -22.10 51.77
N ARG A 7 19.27 -22.03 52.58
CA ARG A 7 17.92 -21.70 52.12
C ARG A 7 17.79 -20.25 51.65
N LEU A 8 18.45 -19.34 52.38
CA LEU A 8 18.51 -17.93 52.00
C LEU A 8 19.33 -17.70 50.72
N LYS A 9 20.49 -18.35 50.58
CA LYS A 9 21.29 -18.30 49.36
C LYS A 9 20.53 -18.85 48.18
N LYS A 10 19.82 -19.99 48.32
CA LYS A 10 19.00 -20.57 47.25
C LYS A 10 17.85 -19.64 46.82
N LYS A 11 17.16 -18.99 47.78
CA LYS A 11 16.11 -18.00 47.45
C LYS A 11 16.65 -16.78 46.75
N PHE A 12 17.85 -16.29 47.17
CA PHE A 12 18.52 -15.17 46.52
C PHE A 12 18.89 -15.49 45.09
N TRP A 13 19.46 -16.65 44.80
CA TRP A 13 19.82 -17.09 43.47
C TRP A 13 18.59 -17.29 42.55
N ILE A 14 17.50 -17.84 43.07
CA ILE A 14 16.24 -17.99 42.31
C ILE A 14 15.66 -16.63 42.00
N GLY A 15 15.68 -15.70 42.93
CA GLY A 15 15.24 -14.30 42.69
C GLY A 15 16.10 -13.59 41.68
N LEU A 16 17.44 -13.75 41.74
CA LEU A 16 18.38 -13.13 40.78
C LEU A 16 18.20 -13.68 39.38
N VAL A 17 18.08 -15.00 39.22
CA VAL A 17 17.83 -15.63 37.90
C VAL A 17 16.49 -15.19 37.34
N GLY A 18 15.45 -15.12 38.15
CA GLY A 18 14.14 -14.63 37.76
C GLY A 18 14.17 -13.16 37.29
N ALA A 19 14.90 -12.31 38.01
CA ALA A 19 15.05 -10.89 37.65
C ALA A 19 15.84 -10.71 36.33
N VAL A 20 16.91 -11.47 36.12
CA VAL A 20 17.70 -11.45 34.89
C VAL A 20 16.88 -11.93 33.70
N CYS A 21 16.10 -13.01 33.88
CA CYS A 21 15.20 -13.51 32.83
C CYS A 21 14.10 -12.47 32.49
N ALA A 22 13.49 -11.87 33.50
CA ALA A 22 12.46 -10.84 33.31
C ALA A 22 13.03 -9.59 32.61
N LEU A 23 14.23 -9.16 32.96
CA LEU A 23 14.93 -8.05 32.32
C LEU A 23 15.29 -8.39 30.86
N GLY A 24 15.79 -9.62 30.62
CA GLY A 24 16.08 -10.10 29.27
C GLY A 24 14.84 -10.13 28.38
N ILE A 25 13.71 -10.60 28.88
CA ILE A 25 12.42 -10.60 28.17
C ILE A 25 11.96 -9.15 27.91
N ALA A 26 12.04 -8.27 28.90
CA ALA A 26 11.64 -6.87 28.75
C ALA A 26 12.50 -6.14 27.70
N VAL A 27 13.81 -6.34 27.72
CA VAL A 27 14.73 -5.77 26.69
C VAL A 27 14.44 -6.31 25.31
N SER A 28 14.13 -7.62 25.20
CA SER A 28 13.77 -8.23 23.92
C SER A 28 12.43 -7.69 23.39
N LEU A 29 11.43 -7.53 24.25
CA LEU A 29 10.13 -6.97 23.88
C LEU A 29 10.24 -5.50 23.47
N LEU A 30 11.03 -4.70 24.20
CA LEU A 30 11.31 -3.30 23.83
C LEU A 30 12.04 -3.23 22.49
N GLY A 31 13.03 -4.07 22.23
CA GLY A 31 13.73 -4.15 20.97
C GLY A 31 12.81 -4.53 19.80
N MET A 32 11.86 -5.45 20.02
CA MET A 32 10.84 -5.82 19.01
C MET A 32 9.86 -4.67 18.75
N ALA A 33 9.42 -3.96 19.80
CA ALA A 33 8.51 -2.81 19.68
C ALA A 33 9.12 -1.61 18.95
N GLN A 34 10.47 -1.54 18.86
CA GLN A 34 11.20 -0.46 18.18
C GLN A 34 11.60 -0.79 16.75
N ARG A 35 11.34 -2.02 16.28
CA ARG A 35 11.66 -2.39 14.89
C ARG A 35 10.78 -1.62 13.91
N PRO A 36 11.37 -0.98 12.90
CA PRO A 36 10.59 -0.32 11.86
C PRO A 36 9.81 -1.35 11.05
N SER A 37 8.64 -0.94 10.58
CA SER A 37 7.83 -1.65 9.62
C SER A 37 7.94 -1.00 8.26
N TYR A 38 7.67 -1.75 7.19
CA TYR A 38 7.74 -1.23 5.85
C TYR A 38 6.44 -1.52 5.10
N ILE A 39 5.95 -0.51 4.38
CA ILE A 39 4.82 -0.63 3.47
C ILE A 39 5.39 -0.60 2.05
N TYR A 40 5.14 -1.68 1.30
CA TYR A 40 5.48 -1.81 -0.11
C TYR A 40 4.23 -1.51 -0.92
N MET A 41 4.17 -0.33 -1.54
CA MET A 41 3.05 0.10 -2.36
C MET A 41 3.35 -0.18 -3.82
N VAL A 42 2.47 -0.91 -4.48
CA VAL A 42 2.61 -1.33 -5.88
C VAL A 42 1.38 -0.90 -6.66
N ARG A 43 1.59 -0.21 -7.79
CA ARG A 43 0.51 0.01 -8.77
C ARG A 43 0.26 -1.30 -9.52
N HIS A 44 -1.01 -1.64 -9.72
CA HIS A 44 -1.38 -2.82 -10.52
C HIS A 44 -0.63 -2.90 -11.85
N GLY A 45 -0.52 -4.11 -12.38
CA GLY A 45 0.09 -4.38 -13.68
C GLY A 45 -0.70 -3.75 -14.84
N ARG A 46 -0.06 -3.62 -16.01
CA ARG A 46 -0.68 -3.08 -17.20
C ARG A 46 -1.91 -3.89 -17.60
N THR A 47 -3.01 -3.19 -17.85
CA THR A 47 -4.28 -3.78 -18.31
C THR A 47 -4.52 -3.50 -19.79
N TYR A 48 -5.47 -4.21 -20.39
CA TYR A 48 -5.93 -3.91 -21.76
C TYR A 48 -6.51 -2.48 -21.88
N ALA A 49 -7.13 -1.98 -20.80
CA ALA A 49 -7.59 -0.58 -20.78
C ALA A 49 -6.41 0.41 -20.86
N ASN A 50 -5.31 0.12 -20.15
CA ASN A 50 -4.09 0.93 -20.23
C ASN A 50 -3.52 0.94 -21.67
N GLU A 51 -3.49 -0.22 -22.35
CA GLU A 51 -3.00 -0.33 -23.72
C GLU A 51 -3.84 0.48 -24.71
N GLN A 52 -5.15 0.50 -24.51
CA GLN A 52 -6.10 1.22 -25.35
C GLN A 52 -6.24 2.70 -24.98
N GLY A 53 -5.58 3.15 -23.91
CA GLY A 53 -5.69 4.52 -23.41
C GLY A 53 -7.06 4.87 -22.85
N LEU A 54 -7.82 3.86 -22.39
CA LEU A 54 -9.12 4.08 -21.78
C LEU A 54 -8.98 4.66 -20.37
N LEU A 55 -9.84 5.63 -20.07
CA LEU A 55 -10.02 6.14 -18.71
C LEU A 55 -10.77 5.10 -17.91
N MET A 56 -10.04 4.28 -17.16
CA MET A 56 -10.56 3.20 -16.33
C MET A 56 -10.16 3.45 -14.89
N GLY A 57 -11.13 3.89 -14.11
CA GLY A 57 -10.95 4.16 -12.69
C GLY A 57 -11.80 3.24 -11.81
N GLY A 58 -12.37 3.80 -10.73
CA GLY A 58 -13.19 3.06 -9.78
C GLY A 58 -14.51 2.55 -10.34
N GLY A 59 -14.97 3.09 -11.48
CA GLY A 59 -16.21 2.68 -12.14
C GLY A 59 -16.11 1.41 -12.98
N GLY A 60 -14.90 0.84 -13.17
CA GLY A 60 -14.74 -0.34 -14.01
C GLY A 60 -13.47 -1.14 -13.72
N ASN A 61 -13.32 -2.23 -14.43
CA ASN A 61 -12.13 -3.07 -14.40
C ASN A 61 -11.79 -3.59 -15.80
N ALA A 62 -10.49 -3.82 -16.01
CA ALA A 62 -9.96 -4.52 -17.18
C ALA A 62 -8.92 -5.53 -16.73
N ASP A 63 -8.78 -6.62 -17.47
CA ASP A 63 -7.83 -7.67 -17.14
C ASP A 63 -6.39 -7.24 -17.39
N LEU A 64 -5.48 -7.84 -16.65
CA LEU A 64 -4.05 -7.72 -16.89
C LEU A 64 -3.68 -8.29 -18.26
N THR A 65 -2.73 -7.66 -18.93
CA THR A 65 -2.13 -8.25 -20.12
C THR A 65 -1.28 -9.47 -19.75
N PRO A 66 -1.05 -10.44 -20.66
CA PRO A 66 -0.17 -11.57 -20.40
C PRO A 66 1.25 -11.14 -20.02
N GLU A 67 1.76 -10.08 -20.61
CA GLU A 67 3.06 -9.49 -20.27
C GLU A 67 3.08 -8.96 -18.84
N ALA A 68 2.03 -8.27 -18.41
CA ALA A 68 1.91 -7.76 -17.04
C ALA A 68 1.88 -8.89 -16.01
N VAL A 69 1.25 -10.03 -16.32
CA VAL A 69 1.28 -11.21 -15.46
C VAL A 69 2.72 -11.70 -15.22
N GLU A 70 3.52 -11.81 -16.27
CA GLU A 70 4.91 -12.24 -16.16
C GLU A 70 5.78 -11.19 -15.44
N GLN A 71 5.54 -9.91 -15.70
CA GLN A 71 6.21 -8.82 -14.99
C GLN A 71 5.88 -8.81 -13.50
N ALA A 72 4.62 -9.09 -13.13
CA ALA A 72 4.22 -9.19 -11.72
C ALA A 72 4.97 -10.33 -11.00
N LYS A 73 5.13 -11.47 -11.63
CA LYS A 73 5.95 -12.57 -11.11
C LYS A 73 7.43 -12.17 -10.97
N THR A 74 7.96 -11.43 -11.92
CA THR A 74 9.34 -10.91 -11.88
C THR A 74 9.54 -9.96 -10.70
N VAL A 75 8.61 -9.03 -10.48
CA VAL A 75 8.63 -8.15 -9.31
C VAL A 75 8.56 -8.96 -8.01
N GLY A 76 7.70 -9.98 -7.97
CA GLY A 76 7.61 -10.90 -6.84
C GLY A 76 8.93 -11.60 -6.55
N GLN A 77 9.62 -12.10 -7.56
CA GLN A 77 10.95 -12.71 -7.43
C GLN A 77 11.98 -11.72 -6.85
N ALA A 78 11.94 -10.47 -7.29
CA ALA A 78 12.81 -9.42 -6.77
C ALA A 78 12.51 -9.07 -5.30
N LEU A 79 11.29 -9.32 -4.83
CA LEU A 79 10.85 -9.10 -3.45
C LEU A 79 10.83 -10.39 -2.60
N ALA A 80 11.36 -11.50 -3.10
CA ALA A 80 11.29 -12.81 -2.43
C ALA A 80 11.96 -12.82 -1.04
N ASP A 81 12.96 -11.97 -0.81
CA ASP A 81 13.63 -11.84 0.48
C ASP A 81 12.86 -10.96 1.48
N VAL A 82 11.81 -10.27 1.04
CA VAL A 82 10.91 -9.49 1.90
C VAL A 82 9.78 -10.40 2.36
N SER A 83 9.75 -10.74 3.65
CA SER A 83 8.67 -11.52 4.23
C SER A 83 7.47 -10.62 4.53
N PHE A 84 6.38 -10.79 3.79
CA PHE A 84 5.14 -10.05 4.01
C PHE A 84 4.27 -10.72 5.08
N GLY A 85 3.81 -9.95 6.06
CA GLY A 85 2.87 -10.42 7.09
C GLY A 85 1.41 -10.25 6.69
N LYS A 86 1.12 -9.30 5.81
CA LYS A 86 -0.24 -8.99 5.32
C LYS A 86 -0.17 -8.37 3.94
N VAL A 87 -1.19 -8.62 3.12
CA VAL A 87 -1.40 -8.00 1.81
C VAL A 87 -2.75 -7.32 1.77
N TYR A 88 -2.76 -6.08 1.34
CA TYR A 88 -3.97 -5.27 1.13
C TYR A 88 -4.10 -4.94 -0.35
N THR A 89 -5.29 -5.06 -0.89
CA THR A 89 -5.61 -4.67 -2.26
C THR A 89 -6.85 -3.80 -2.29
N SER A 90 -7.07 -3.08 -3.38
CA SER A 90 -8.40 -2.57 -3.68
C SER A 90 -9.37 -3.74 -3.95
N THR A 91 -10.64 -3.43 -4.15
CA THR A 91 -11.65 -4.44 -4.51
C THR A 91 -11.68 -4.76 -6.01
N LEU A 92 -10.88 -4.04 -6.82
CA LEU A 92 -10.88 -4.17 -8.27
C LEU A 92 -9.97 -5.32 -8.73
N GLY A 93 -10.45 -6.11 -9.68
CA GLY A 93 -9.78 -7.34 -10.14
C GLY A 93 -8.33 -7.15 -10.52
N ARG A 94 -7.97 -6.03 -11.17
CA ARG A 94 -6.61 -5.75 -11.59
C ARG A 94 -5.59 -5.65 -10.44
N THR A 95 -6.01 -5.21 -9.26
CA THR A 95 -5.12 -5.20 -8.07
C THR A 95 -5.07 -6.56 -7.39
N ILE A 96 -6.19 -7.26 -7.33
CA ILE A 96 -6.29 -8.60 -6.76
C ILE A 96 -5.42 -9.58 -7.55
N ASP A 97 -5.51 -9.54 -8.87
CA ASP A 97 -4.73 -10.40 -9.75
C ASP A 97 -3.24 -10.05 -9.70
N THR A 98 -2.89 -8.76 -9.71
CA THR A 98 -1.50 -8.30 -9.55
C THR A 98 -0.89 -8.84 -8.25
N ALA A 99 -1.60 -8.71 -7.13
CA ALA A 99 -1.13 -9.25 -5.84
C ALA A 99 -0.93 -10.77 -5.91
N SER A 100 -1.84 -11.51 -6.54
CA SER A 100 -1.73 -12.97 -6.67
C SER A 100 -0.48 -13.38 -7.44
N TYR A 101 -0.22 -12.79 -8.59
CA TYR A 101 0.94 -13.11 -9.41
C TYR A 101 2.26 -12.64 -8.78
N LEU A 102 2.25 -11.49 -8.11
CA LEU A 102 3.40 -11.01 -7.36
C LEU A 102 3.76 -11.98 -6.23
N LEU A 103 2.79 -12.42 -5.46
CA LEU A 103 3.01 -13.37 -4.37
C LEU A 103 3.42 -14.75 -4.88
N GLU A 104 2.92 -15.18 -6.04
CA GLU A 104 3.40 -16.40 -6.72
C GLU A 104 4.89 -16.28 -7.02
N GLY A 105 5.33 -15.18 -7.63
CA GLY A 105 6.74 -14.92 -7.92
C GLY A 105 7.61 -14.84 -6.66
N ALA A 106 7.08 -14.34 -5.56
CA ALA A 106 7.76 -14.24 -4.27
C ALA A 106 7.76 -15.56 -3.47
N GLY A 107 6.99 -16.57 -3.89
CA GLY A 107 6.81 -17.81 -3.13
C GLY A 107 6.03 -17.62 -1.82
N GLN A 108 5.14 -16.63 -1.77
CA GLN A 108 4.39 -16.22 -0.58
C GLN A 108 2.87 -16.23 -0.80
N GLU A 109 2.33 -17.20 -1.54
CA GLU A 109 0.91 -17.26 -1.91
C GLU A 109 -0.03 -17.42 -0.71
N SER A 110 0.47 -17.94 0.40
CA SER A 110 -0.32 -18.20 1.62
C SER A 110 -0.45 -16.99 2.56
N VAL A 111 0.16 -15.85 2.25
CA VAL A 111 0.04 -14.64 3.07
C VAL A 111 -1.41 -14.18 3.13
N ASP A 112 -1.86 -13.79 4.32
CA ASP A 112 -3.22 -13.30 4.54
C ASP A 112 -3.47 -12.02 3.72
N ARG A 113 -4.64 -11.95 3.08
CA ARG A 113 -5.03 -10.88 2.15
C ARG A 113 -6.34 -10.24 2.59
N GLN A 114 -6.42 -8.92 2.43
CA GLN A 114 -7.62 -8.15 2.69
C GLN A 114 -7.89 -7.19 1.54
N GLN A 115 -9.11 -7.20 1.01
CA GLN A 115 -9.61 -6.20 0.08
C GLN A 115 -10.20 -5.01 0.85
N MET A 116 -9.95 -3.79 0.36
CA MET A 116 -10.43 -2.56 0.97
C MET A 116 -10.98 -1.61 -0.11
N GLU A 117 -12.26 -1.25 -0.02
CA GLU A 117 -12.88 -0.26 -0.91
C GLU A 117 -12.18 1.11 -0.82
N ASP A 118 -11.65 1.46 0.35
CA ASP A 118 -10.91 2.70 0.56
C ASP A 118 -9.65 2.82 -0.35
N LEU A 119 -9.15 1.69 -0.87
CA LEU A 119 -8.02 1.64 -1.80
C LEU A 119 -8.45 1.62 -3.28
N ASP A 120 -9.74 1.61 -3.59
CA ASP A 120 -10.22 1.62 -4.97
C ASP A 120 -9.73 2.86 -5.73
N ASP A 121 -9.61 2.71 -7.04
CA ASP A 121 -9.19 3.81 -7.90
C ASP A 121 -10.18 4.97 -7.86
N ILE A 122 -9.71 6.16 -8.18
CA ILE A 122 -10.57 7.32 -8.36
C ILE A 122 -11.50 7.09 -9.56
N SER A 123 -12.78 7.44 -9.44
CA SER A 123 -13.76 7.28 -10.52
C SER A 123 -13.67 8.43 -11.53
N TRP A 124 -13.70 8.11 -12.81
CA TRP A 124 -13.76 9.08 -13.91
C TRP A 124 -15.20 9.55 -14.24
N GLY A 125 -16.22 9.06 -13.51
CA GLY A 125 -17.61 9.46 -13.74
C GLY A 125 -18.08 9.17 -15.16
N ASP A 126 -18.60 10.20 -15.83
CA ASP A 126 -19.15 10.06 -17.20
C ASP A 126 -18.09 9.67 -18.26
N ALA A 127 -16.80 9.85 -17.96
CA ALA A 127 -15.71 9.50 -18.86
C ALA A 127 -15.19 8.06 -18.72
N GLU A 128 -15.70 7.28 -17.77
CA GLU A 128 -15.30 5.88 -17.62
C GLU A 128 -15.48 5.08 -18.91
N GLY A 129 -14.43 4.35 -19.30
CA GLY A 129 -14.43 3.47 -20.47
C GLY A 129 -14.22 4.16 -21.81
N TYR A 130 -14.03 5.47 -21.86
CA TYR A 130 -13.65 6.22 -23.06
C TYR A 130 -12.17 6.54 -23.04
N THR A 131 -11.57 6.79 -24.23
CA THR A 131 -10.35 7.60 -24.29
C THR A 131 -10.71 9.06 -24.06
N SER A 132 -9.74 9.88 -23.65
CA SER A 132 -9.95 11.34 -23.52
C SER A 132 -10.49 11.96 -24.80
N GLN A 133 -9.95 11.54 -25.95
CA GLN A 133 -10.36 12.04 -27.25
C GLN A 133 -11.80 11.65 -27.59
N GLU A 134 -12.17 10.37 -27.44
CA GLU A 134 -13.53 9.89 -27.70
C GLU A 134 -14.56 10.61 -26.82
N PHE A 135 -14.22 10.82 -25.53
CA PHE A 135 -15.09 11.53 -24.61
C PHE A 135 -15.28 13.00 -25.04
N MET A 136 -14.20 13.69 -25.41
CA MET A 136 -14.27 15.08 -25.88
C MET A 136 -15.08 15.20 -27.18
N GLU A 137 -14.85 14.32 -28.14
CA GLU A 137 -15.58 14.30 -29.41
C GLU A 137 -17.08 14.07 -29.20
N LYS A 138 -17.43 13.07 -28.38
CA LYS A 138 -18.82 12.75 -28.04
C LYS A 138 -19.55 13.93 -27.40
N ASN A 139 -18.88 14.67 -26.54
CA ASN A 139 -19.46 15.78 -25.78
C ASN A 139 -19.17 17.16 -26.41
N GLN A 140 -18.59 17.21 -27.59
CA GLN A 140 -18.25 18.45 -28.31
C GLN A 140 -17.39 19.42 -27.48
N LEU A 141 -16.37 18.86 -26.82
CA LEU A 141 -15.44 19.61 -25.96
C LEU A 141 -14.12 19.87 -26.68
N ASP A 142 -13.59 21.07 -26.57
CA ASP A 142 -12.27 21.44 -27.08
C ASP A 142 -11.13 21.08 -26.12
N VAL A 143 -11.45 20.99 -24.83
CA VAL A 143 -10.51 20.68 -23.74
C VAL A 143 -11.13 19.67 -22.80
N PHE A 144 -10.33 18.70 -22.37
CA PHE A 144 -10.78 17.76 -21.34
C PHE A 144 -10.97 18.52 -20.02
N PRO A 145 -12.16 18.40 -19.37
CA PRO A 145 -12.44 19.14 -18.15
C PRO A 145 -11.56 18.69 -16.99
N ASP A 146 -11.32 19.57 -16.02
CA ASP A 146 -10.72 19.17 -14.75
C ASP A 146 -11.71 18.24 -14.00
N ALA A 147 -11.47 16.92 -14.11
CA ALA A 147 -12.35 15.91 -13.58
C ALA A 147 -12.34 15.86 -12.07
N PHE A 148 -11.19 16.10 -11.45
CA PHE A 148 -10.96 15.76 -10.04
C PHE A 148 -10.86 16.94 -9.09
N GLY A 149 -10.54 18.13 -9.61
CA GLY A 149 -10.36 19.33 -8.80
C GLY A 149 -9.18 19.27 -7.81
N PRO A 150 -9.04 20.31 -7.00
CA PRO A 150 -8.00 20.39 -5.99
C PRO A 150 -8.24 19.41 -4.82
N VAL A 151 -7.16 18.86 -4.27
CA VAL A 151 -7.22 17.91 -3.14
C VAL A 151 -7.76 18.54 -1.84
N ASP A 152 -7.60 19.85 -1.67
CA ASP A 152 -8.01 20.57 -0.47
C ASP A 152 -9.35 21.32 -0.61
N ASP A 153 -10.04 21.17 -1.76
CA ASP A 153 -11.32 21.83 -2.01
C ASP A 153 -12.49 20.86 -1.82
N ALA A 154 -13.09 20.92 -0.62
CA ALA A 154 -14.25 20.10 -0.27
C ALA A 154 -15.53 20.46 -1.04
N ASP A 155 -15.59 21.67 -1.60
CA ASP A 155 -16.75 22.20 -2.30
C ASP A 155 -16.68 22.02 -3.83
N TYR A 156 -15.53 21.52 -4.33
CA TYR A 156 -15.37 21.26 -5.75
C TYR A 156 -16.38 20.23 -6.26
N VAL A 157 -17.02 20.53 -7.36
CA VAL A 157 -17.95 19.64 -8.05
C VAL A 157 -17.41 19.29 -9.42
N SER A 158 -17.20 17.99 -9.65
CA SER A 158 -16.72 17.53 -10.95
C SER A 158 -17.74 17.83 -12.07
N PRO A 159 -17.30 18.45 -13.18
CA PRO A 159 -18.18 18.73 -14.32
C PRO A 159 -18.61 17.45 -15.07
N ILE A 160 -18.00 16.30 -14.79
CA ILE A 160 -18.27 15.00 -15.42
C ILE A 160 -18.64 13.93 -14.40
N HIS A 161 -19.11 14.32 -13.24
CA HIS A 161 -19.51 13.43 -12.14
C HIS A 161 -18.39 12.45 -11.70
N ALA A 162 -17.14 12.82 -11.90
CA ALA A 162 -16.00 12.06 -11.38
C ALA A 162 -15.90 12.21 -9.85
N GLU A 163 -15.24 11.27 -9.22
CA GLU A 163 -14.84 11.43 -7.82
C GLU A 163 -13.83 12.56 -7.71
N THR A 164 -14.00 13.46 -6.74
CA THR A 164 -13.03 14.54 -6.54
C THR A 164 -11.77 14.04 -5.84
N LYS A 165 -10.63 14.69 -6.07
CA LYS A 165 -9.40 14.40 -5.32
C LYS A 165 -9.60 14.53 -3.81
N TYR A 166 -10.42 15.50 -3.39
CA TYR A 166 -10.75 15.68 -1.98
C TYR A 166 -11.38 14.42 -1.39
N HIS A 167 -12.45 13.89 -1.99
CA HIS A 167 -13.13 12.69 -1.50
C HIS A 167 -12.27 11.44 -1.62
N PHE A 168 -11.54 11.29 -2.73
CA PHE A 168 -10.57 10.20 -2.89
C PHE A 168 -9.53 10.21 -1.77
N TYR A 169 -8.93 11.37 -1.51
CA TYR A 169 -7.91 11.49 -0.46
C TYR A 169 -8.47 11.10 0.92
N GLN A 170 -9.67 11.57 1.26
CA GLN A 170 -10.27 11.26 2.56
C GLN A 170 -10.45 9.75 2.75
N ARG A 171 -11.01 9.05 1.77
CA ARG A 171 -11.21 7.59 1.89
C ARG A 171 -9.91 6.80 1.81
N PHE A 172 -9.01 7.17 0.91
CA PHE A 172 -7.72 6.49 0.76
C PHE A 172 -6.85 6.66 2.01
N ASP A 173 -6.80 7.87 2.57
CA ASP A 173 -6.10 8.13 3.83
C ASP A 173 -6.71 7.33 4.99
N ASN A 174 -8.03 7.25 5.07
CA ASN A 174 -8.71 6.41 6.06
C ASN A 174 -8.28 4.94 5.93
N GLY A 175 -8.22 4.40 4.72
CA GLY A 175 -7.72 3.05 4.45
C GLY A 175 -6.26 2.87 4.86
N MET A 176 -5.40 3.81 4.50
CA MET A 176 -3.98 3.77 4.87
C MET A 176 -3.76 3.88 6.39
N GLN A 177 -4.53 4.73 7.09
CA GLN A 177 -4.46 4.80 8.55
C GLN A 177 -4.88 3.48 9.22
N GLN A 178 -5.92 2.81 8.71
CA GLN A 178 -6.31 1.49 9.19
C GLN A 178 -5.17 0.47 9.00
N ILE A 179 -4.50 0.49 7.86
CA ILE A 179 -3.35 -0.38 7.58
C ILE A 179 -2.22 -0.07 8.57
N ILE A 180 -1.84 1.19 8.72
CA ILE A 180 -0.75 1.64 9.60
C ILE A 180 -1.02 1.24 11.05
N ASP A 181 -2.27 1.42 11.52
CA ASP A 181 -2.67 1.06 12.88
C ASP A 181 -2.66 -0.46 13.12
N ALA A 182 -2.84 -1.26 12.07
CA ALA A 182 -2.85 -2.72 12.14
C ALA A 182 -1.45 -3.36 12.02
N ILE A 183 -0.46 -2.62 11.51
CA ILE A 183 0.91 -3.13 11.32
C ILE A 183 1.54 -3.47 12.68
N LYS A 184 2.05 -4.69 12.80
CA LYS A 184 2.84 -5.11 13.96
C LYS A 184 4.28 -4.61 13.82
N PRO A 185 4.97 -4.29 14.94
CA PRO A 185 6.37 -3.87 14.91
C PRO A 185 7.26 -4.86 14.13
N GLY A 186 8.02 -4.35 13.16
CA GLY A 186 8.89 -5.14 12.30
C GLY A 186 8.20 -5.91 11.16
N GLU A 187 6.87 -5.75 11.02
CA GLU A 187 6.09 -6.37 9.93
C GLU A 187 6.25 -5.59 8.63
N ASN A 188 6.39 -6.31 7.52
CA ASN A 188 6.27 -5.74 6.18
C ASN A 188 4.88 -6.04 5.63
N VAL A 189 4.25 -5.06 5.03
CA VAL A 189 2.96 -5.22 4.35
C VAL A 189 3.07 -4.82 2.88
N LEU A 190 2.31 -5.49 2.04
CA LEU A 190 2.15 -5.17 0.63
C LEU A 190 0.79 -4.49 0.43
N VAL A 191 0.79 -3.38 -0.29
CA VAL A 191 -0.43 -2.66 -0.70
C VAL A 191 -0.42 -2.56 -2.21
N VAL A 192 -1.38 -3.20 -2.88
CA VAL A 192 -1.54 -3.12 -4.32
C VAL A 192 -2.74 -2.23 -4.64
N ALA A 193 -2.48 -1.11 -5.29
CA ALA A 193 -3.50 -0.10 -5.59
C ALA A 193 -3.32 0.46 -7.01
N HIS A 194 -3.67 1.70 -7.22
CA HIS A 194 -3.81 2.34 -8.52
C HIS A 194 -2.93 3.59 -8.62
N SER A 195 -2.82 4.14 -9.83
CA SER A 195 -2.06 5.39 -10.04
C SER A 195 -2.57 6.55 -9.19
N SER A 196 -3.85 6.56 -8.83
CA SER A 196 -4.43 7.59 -7.97
C SER A 196 -3.86 7.60 -6.54
N MET A 197 -3.20 6.53 -6.08
CA MET A 197 -2.47 6.56 -4.80
C MET A 197 -1.41 7.67 -4.77
N GLN A 198 -0.98 8.16 -5.93
CA GLN A 198 -0.08 9.31 -6.05
C GLN A 198 -0.65 10.56 -5.35
N PHE A 199 -1.95 10.78 -5.39
CA PHE A 199 -2.59 11.92 -4.72
C PHE A 199 -2.41 11.86 -3.19
N TRP A 200 -2.41 10.66 -2.62
CA TRP A 200 -2.11 10.46 -1.20
C TRP A 200 -0.60 10.62 -0.94
N LEU A 201 0.26 10.04 -1.78
CA LEU A 201 1.71 10.12 -1.62
C LEU A 201 2.21 11.56 -1.66
N GLU A 202 1.70 12.39 -2.57
CA GLU A 202 2.07 13.80 -2.68
C GLU A 202 1.74 14.61 -1.41
N LYS A 203 0.65 14.26 -0.72
CA LYS A 203 0.29 14.91 0.55
C LYS A 203 1.19 14.48 1.69
N GLN A 204 1.63 13.23 1.70
CA GLN A 204 2.56 12.72 2.72
C GLN A 204 4.00 13.18 2.45
N PHE A 205 4.39 13.22 1.19
CA PHE A 205 5.73 13.52 0.69
C PHE A 205 5.66 14.59 -0.41
N PRO A 206 5.63 15.89 -0.04
CA PRO A 206 5.42 16.99 -1.00
C PRO A 206 6.45 17.06 -2.13
N GLU A 207 7.64 16.50 -1.94
CA GLU A 207 8.67 16.37 -2.98
C GLU A 207 8.24 15.52 -4.18
N LEU A 208 7.17 14.73 -4.04
CA LEU A 208 6.63 13.89 -5.10
C LEU A 208 5.57 14.58 -5.97
N GLU A 209 5.26 15.84 -5.70
CA GLU A 209 4.25 16.60 -6.43
C GLU A 209 4.51 16.57 -7.95
N GLY A 210 3.47 16.23 -8.72
CA GLY A 210 3.53 16.18 -10.17
C GLY A 210 4.27 14.99 -10.77
N GLN A 211 4.65 14.01 -9.94
CA GLN A 211 5.28 12.77 -10.42
C GLN A 211 4.23 11.71 -10.77
N ASP A 212 4.62 10.79 -11.65
CA ASP A 212 3.80 9.63 -12.03
C ASP A 212 4.28 8.36 -11.36
N ILE A 213 3.39 7.37 -11.31
CA ILE A 213 3.68 6.01 -10.84
C ILE A 213 3.48 5.04 -12.01
N ALA A 214 4.54 4.29 -12.36
CA ALA A 214 4.48 3.27 -13.39
C ALA A 214 3.71 2.01 -12.92
N ASN A 215 3.10 1.29 -13.86
CA ASN A 215 2.55 -0.02 -13.55
C ASN A 215 3.62 -0.93 -12.93
N LEU A 216 3.27 -1.68 -11.90
CA LEU A 216 4.16 -2.60 -11.17
C LEU A 216 5.40 -1.94 -10.53
N SER A 217 5.48 -0.63 -10.51
CA SER A 217 6.52 0.04 -9.74
C SER A 217 6.29 -0.11 -8.24
N VAL A 218 7.38 -0.11 -7.48
CA VAL A 218 7.37 -0.30 -6.03
C VAL A 218 7.81 0.99 -5.35
N THR A 219 6.98 1.46 -4.43
CA THR A 219 7.26 2.58 -3.53
C THR A 219 7.32 2.04 -2.12
N VAL A 220 8.37 2.33 -1.38
CA VAL A 220 8.60 1.79 -0.03
C VAL A 220 8.55 2.92 0.99
N ILE A 221 7.69 2.75 1.98
CA ILE A 221 7.53 3.67 3.11
C ILE A 221 7.92 2.93 4.38
N LYS A 222 8.84 3.51 5.14
CA LYS A 222 9.19 3.06 6.48
C LYS A 222 8.25 3.69 7.48
N VAL A 223 7.70 2.88 8.38
CA VAL A 223 6.84 3.32 9.48
C VAL A 223 7.52 3.01 10.80
N SER A 224 7.77 4.03 11.60
CA SER A 224 8.40 3.90 12.91
C SER A 224 7.85 4.95 13.86
N HIS A 225 7.34 4.52 15.04
CA HIS A 225 6.77 5.41 16.05
C HIS A 225 5.71 6.38 15.49
N GLY A 226 4.84 5.89 14.60
CA GLY A 226 3.79 6.68 13.96
C GLY A 226 4.29 7.68 12.91
N LYS A 227 5.59 7.67 12.58
CA LYS A 227 6.18 8.51 11.53
C LYS A 227 6.40 7.70 10.26
N MET A 228 6.13 8.32 9.12
CA MET A 228 6.41 7.78 7.80
C MET A 228 7.64 8.44 7.20
N GLU A 229 8.49 7.63 6.57
CA GLU A 229 9.66 8.07 5.83
C GLU A 229 9.66 7.38 4.46
N LEU A 230 9.79 8.16 3.39
CA LEU A 230 9.92 7.63 2.04
C LEU A 230 11.32 7.02 1.86
N VAL A 231 11.38 5.71 1.62
CA VAL A 231 12.64 4.99 1.43
C VAL A 231 12.96 4.86 -0.04
N GLU A 232 11.97 4.53 -0.86
CA GLU A 232 12.10 4.35 -2.30
C GLU A 232 10.83 4.76 -3.01
N TYR A 233 10.95 5.34 -4.20
CA TYR A 233 9.82 5.80 -4.98
C TYR A 233 9.85 5.29 -6.40
N ASN A 234 8.73 4.71 -6.84
CA ASN A 234 8.46 4.35 -8.24
C ASN A 234 9.57 3.49 -8.89
N ARG A 235 10.10 2.52 -8.15
CA ARG A 235 11.12 1.62 -8.65
C ARG A 235 10.54 0.55 -9.55
N VAL A 236 11.03 0.46 -10.77
CA VAL A 236 10.71 -0.59 -11.74
C VAL A 236 11.73 -1.71 -11.64
N MET A 237 11.26 -2.96 -11.44
CA MET A 237 12.09 -4.14 -11.22
C MET A 237 11.85 -5.27 -12.23
N TYR A 238 11.34 -4.96 -13.41
CA TYR A 238 11.10 -5.90 -14.51
C TYR A 238 11.69 -5.43 -15.82
#